data_011d4b9be4c2fd68b3ea0c4f10591930
#
_entry.id   011d4b9be4c2fd68b3ea0c4f10591930
#
_cell.length_a   1.000
_cell.length_b   1.000
_cell.length_c   1.000
_cell.angle_alpha   90.00
_cell.angle_beta   90.00
_cell.angle_gamma   90.00
#
_symmetry.space_group_name_H-M   'P 1'
#
loop_
_entity.id
_entity.type
_entity.pdbx_description
1 polymer ?
#
loop_
_entity_poly.entity_id
_entity_poly.type
_entity_poly.pdbx_seq_one_letter_code
_entity_poly.pdbx_strand_id
1 'polypeptide(L)'
;MSKTSNYLGSSRNIGSAGKLEGKIYLLTVFEAEEEWAYEDKMKYYRKIREAQQWLINEARRYGKNISFEDGCFGLEETIIIPDIKVGAGTGSENVDIIEPILIKLGYKGNLDFMEWVRANIDCDHCVVLVVVNKAGRSYALSHCEKTAPKFYLESCFLHTRYSSGQPAYPASIAHEICHCFGAWDLYDTWQTSQEIDRLASLHYPNSIMHRLDADINRLTIDEVTAWRVGLTETHHDFYDNFAPSTERQ
;
A
#
# COMPACT_ATOMS: atom_id res chain seq x y z
N MET A 1 25.07 24.94 -7.69
CA MET A 1 24.91 23.86 -6.70
C MET A 1 23.43 23.55 -6.63
N SER A 2 22.98 22.50 -7.30
CA SER A 2 21.59 22.04 -7.24
C SER A 2 21.31 21.69 -5.79
N LYS A 3 20.32 22.35 -5.17
CA LYS A 3 19.72 21.84 -3.96
C LYS A 3 19.09 20.51 -4.34
N THR A 4 19.80 19.41 -4.04
CA THR A 4 19.17 18.09 -4.01
C THR A 4 17.99 18.23 -3.06
N SER A 5 16.83 18.28 -3.64
CA SER A 5 15.57 18.32 -2.94
C SER A 5 15.57 17.13 -1.98
N ASN A 6 15.57 17.44 -0.70
CA ASN A 6 15.42 16.48 0.39
C ASN A 6 13.99 15.94 0.41
N TYR A 7 13.38 15.80 -0.75
CA TYR A 7 12.04 15.30 -0.89
C TYR A 7 12.01 13.83 -0.55
N LEU A 8 11.02 13.51 0.09
CA LEU A 8 10.48 12.25 0.53
C LEU A 8 10.78 11.04 -0.37
N GLY A 9 11.02 11.27 -1.67
CA GLY A 9 11.55 10.27 -2.57
C GLY A 9 12.86 9.61 -2.13
N SER A 10 13.73 10.33 -1.44
CA SER A 10 15.00 9.78 -0.96
C SER A 10 14.89 8.99 0.34
N SER A 11 13.81 9.15 1.09
CA SER A 11 13.56 8.41 2.33
C SER A 11 12.82 7.10 2.12
N ARG A 12 12.31 6.84 0.93
CA ARG A 12 11.58 5.61 0.60
C ARG A 12 12.44 4.35 0.57
N ASN A 13 13.74 4.51 0.42
CA ASN A 13 14.67 3.38 0.35
C ASN A 13 15.02 2.76 1.71
N ILE A 14 14.33 3.13 2.77
CA ILE A 14 14.58 2.56 4.11
C ILE A 14 13.83 1.25 4.32
N GLY A 15 12.77 1.00 3.56
CA GLY A 15 11.92 -0.17 3.66
C GLY A 15 12.08 -1.16 2.51
N SER A 16 11.13 -2.06 2.44
CA SER A 16 11.06 -3.13 1.43
C SER A 16 10.51 -2.66 0.07
N ALA A 17 9.73 -1.58 0.05
CA ALA A 17 9.27 -0.92 -1.17
C ALA A 17 10.10 0.35 -1.43
N GLY A 18 10.26 0.71 -2.67
CA GLY A 18 11.00 1.90 -3.06
C GLY A 18 10.16 2.74 -4.02
N LYS A 19 10.53 2.70 -5.30
CA LYS A 19 9.72 3.26 -6.38
C LYS A 19 8.78 2.20 -6.94
N LEU A 20 7.64 2.62 -7.48
CA LEU A 20 6.71 1.74 -8.18
C LEU A 20 7.26 1.43 -9.59
N GLU A 21 8.31 0.62 -9.65
CA GLU A 21 8.98 0.21 -10.89
C GLU A 21 9.53 -1.22 -10.73
N GLY A 22 9.91 -1.86 -11.85
CA GLY A 22 10.56 -3.17 -11.84
C GLY A 22 9.64 -4.31 -11.39
N LYS A 23 10.23 -5.30 -10.72
CA LYS A 23 9.55 -6.50 -10.21
C LYS A 23 9.19 -6.33 -8.74
N ILE A 24 7.92 -6.51 -8.42
CA ILE A 24 7.39 -6.34 -7.07
C ILE A 24 6.93 -7.72 -6.56
N TYR A 25 7.55 -8.21 -5.50
CA TYR A 25 7.02 -9.36 -4.78
C TYR A 25 5.85 -8.93 -3.91
N LEU A 26 4.67 -9.47 -4.19
CA LEU A 26 3.46 -9.19 -3.45
C LEU A 26 3.04 -10.43 -2.67
N LEU A 27 3.35 -10.45 -1.39
CA LEU A 27 2.95 -11.52 -0.49
C LEU A 27 1.54 -11.26 0.04
N THR A 28 0.57 -12.11 -0.30
CA THR A 28 -0.77 -12.06 0.27
C THR A 28 -0.89 -13.06 1.42
N VAL A 29 -1.38 -12.61 2.57
CA VAL A 29 -1.66 -13.44 3.74
C VAL A 29 -3.14 -13.33 4.08
N PHE A 30 -3.87 -14.45 3.99
CA PHE A 30 -5.27 -14.51 4.42
C PHE A 30 -5.35 -14.87 5.90
N GLU A 31 -5.84 -13.92 6.68
CA GLU A 31 -5.91 -14.00 8.13
C GLU A 31 -7.33 -13.78 8.62
N ALA A 32 -7.73 -14.51 9.66
CA ALA A 32 -8.98 -14.30 10.37
C ALA A 32 -8.90 -14.83 11.81
N GLU A 33 -9.89 -14.48 12.62
CA GLU A 33 -10.08 -15.06 13.97
C GLU A 33 -10.65 -16.48 13.90
N GLU A 34 -11.37 -16.80 12.82
CA GLU A 34 -11.99 -18.09 12.55
C GLU A 34 -11.72 -18.54 11.12
N GLU A 35 -11.95 -19.82 10.82
CA GLU A 35 -11.77 -20.36 9.48
C GLU A 35 -12.65 -19.59 8.46
N TRP A 36 -12.06 -19.25 7.35
CA TRP A 36 -12.69 -18.47 6.29
C TRP A 36 -12.81 -19.30 5.01
N ALA A 37 -14.00 -19.33 4.43
CA ALA A 37 -14.28 -20.16 3.27
C ALA A 37 -13.34 -19.85 2.09
N TYR A 38 -12.79 -20.91 1.49
CA TYR A 38 -11.87 -20.83 0.34
C TYR A 38 -12.43 -20.00 -0.82
N GLU A 39 -13.72 -20.18 -1.15
CA GLU A 39 -14.37 -19.46 -2.24
C GLU A 39 -14.40 -17.95 -2.02
N ASP A 40 -14.55 -17.50 -0.79
CA ASP A 40 -14.55 -16.07 -0.45
C ASP A 40 -13.15 -15.50 -0.44
N LYS A 41 -12.15 -16.26 0.03
CA LYS A 41 -10.72 -15.92 -0.13
C LYS A 41 -10.38 -15.77 -1.62
N MET A 42 -10.80 -16.69 -2.44
CA MET A 42 -10.58 -16.65 -3.91
C MET A 42 -11.28 -15.46 -4.59
N LYS A 43 -12.49 -15.09 -4.15
CA LYS A 43 -13.15 -13.86 -4.65
C LYS A 43 -12.34 -12.62 -4.32
N TYR A 44 -11.77 -12.56 -3.11
CA TYR A 44 -10.93 -11.43 -2.73
C TYR A 44 -9.59 -11.44 -3.46
N TYR A 45 -8.97 -12.60 -3.63
CA TYR A 45 -7.73 -12.73 -4.39
C TYR A 45 -7.86 -12.25 -5.84
N ARG A 46 -9.01 -12.50 -6.49
CA ARG A 46 -9.28 -11.94 -7.84
C ARG A 46 -9.28 -10.42 -7.83
N LYS A 47 -9.77 -9.77 -6.77
CA LYS A 47 -9.71 -8.29 -6.66
C LYS A 47 -8.27 -7.80 -6.52
N ILE A 48 -7.41 -8.55 -5.82
CA ILE A 48 -5.97 -8.23 -5.77
C ILE A 48 -5.37 -8.30 -7.18
N ARG A 49 -5.68 -9.34 -7.93
CA ARG A 49 -5.20 -9.47 -9.33
C ARG A 49 -5.72 -8.35 -10.24
N GLU A 50 -6.95 -7.92 -10.04
CA GLU A 50 -7.52 -6.77 -10.77
C GLU A 50 -6.79 -5.47 -10.42
N ALA A 51 -6.52 -5.23 -9.14
CA ALA A 51 -5.73 -4.08 -8.68
C ALA A 51 -4.30 -4.09 -9.26
N GLN A 52 -3.62 -5.24 -9.26
CA GLN A 52 -2.30 -5.39 -9.87
C GLN A 52 -2.33 -5.06 -11.37
N GLN A 53 -3.29 -5.62 -12.11
CA GLN A 53 -3.40 -5.35 -13.54
C GLN A 53 -3.66 -3.88 -13.84
N TRP A 54 -4.47 -3.23 -13.01
CA TRP A 54 -4.71 -1.79 -13.12
C TRP A 54 -3.42 -0.99 -12.85
N LEU A 55 -2.67 -1.31 -11.79
CA LEU A 55 -1.38 -0.67 -11.49
C LEU A 55 -0.37 -0.83 -12.64
N ILE A 56 -0.31 -2.01 -13.27
CA ILE A 56 0.53 -2.26 -14.45
C ILE A 56 0.12 -1.31 -15.60
N ASN A 57 -1.18 -1.16 -15.84
CA ASN A 57 -1.68 -0.30 -16.90
C ASN A 57 -1.39 1.18 -16.61
N GLU A 58 -1.58 1.61 -15.37
CA GLU A 58 -1.28 2.99 -14.95
C GLU A 58 0.23 3.28 -15.05
N ALA A 59 1.11 2.37 -14.61
CA ALA A 59 2.55 2.55 -14.76
C ALA A 59 2.98 2.73 -16.22
N ARG A 60 2.36 1.99 -17.15
CA ARG A 60 2.62 2.12 -18.59
C ARG A 60 2.26 3.49 -19.15
N ARG A 61 1.24 4.18 -18.61
CA ARG A 61 0.90 5.55 -18.99
C ARG A 61 2.05 6.53 -18.73
N TYR A 62 2.89 6.24 -17.75
CA TYR A 62 4.10 6.99 -17.40
C TYR A 62 5.37 6.41 -18.03
N GLY A 63 5.24 5.47 -18.98
CA GLY A 63 6.40 4.83 -19.65
C GLY A 63 7.16 3.86 -18.77
N LYS A 64 6.61 3.43 -17.64
CA LYS A 64 7.22 2.47 -16.71
C LYS A 64 6.63 1.07 -16.91
N ASN A 65 7.49 0.05 -16.75
CA ASN A 65 7.07 -1.34 -16.71
C ASN A 65 7.20 -1.85 -15.29
N ILE A 66 6.10 -2.35 -14.74
CA ILE A 66 6.08 -3.08 -13.48
C ILE A 66 5.54 -4.48 -13.70
N SER A 67 5.94 -5.41 -12.88
CA SER A 67 5.38 -6.76 -12.82
C SER A 67 5.26 -7.21 -11.38
N PHE A 68 4.33 -8.13 -11.14
CA PHE A 68 4.14 -8.71 -9.82
C PHE A 68 4.54 -10.18 -9.83
N GLU A 69 5.34 -10.57 -8.84
CA GLU A 69 5.58 -11.93 -8.43
C GLU A 69 4.73 -12.19 -7.18
N ASP A 70 3.89 -13.20 -7.19
CA ASP A 70 2.90 -13.41 -6.14
C ASP A 70 3.30 -14.54 -5.20
N GLY A 71 3.31 -14.24 -3.89
CA GLY A 71 3.28 -15.21 -2.81
C GLY A 71 1.89 -15.24 -2.16
N CYS A 72 1.48 -16.38 -1.64
CA CYS A 72 0.20 -16.49 -0.95
C CYS A 72 0.26 -17.49 0.20
N PHE A 73 -0.14 -17.04 1.40
CA PHE A 73 -0.37 -17.88 2.56
C PHE A 73 -1.81 -17.75 3.04
N GLY A 74 -2.31 -18.80 3.64
CA GLY A 74 -3.65 -18.80 4.22
C GLY A 74 -4.79 -19.00 3.22
N LEU A 75 -4.49 -19.24 1.93
CA LEU A 75 -5.52 -19.44 0.92
C LEU A 75 -6.24 -20.79 1.11
N GLU A 76 -5.51 -21.87 1.27
CA GLU A 76 -6.05 -23.21 1.55
C GLU A 76 -6.51 -23.30 3.02
N GLU A 77 -5.61 -23.05 3.95
CA GLU A 77 -5.88 -23.01 5.39
C GLU A 77 -5.69 -21.58 5.90
N THR A 78 -6.73 -21.01 6.51
CA THR A 78 -6.69 -19.64 7.03
C THR A 78 -5.59 -19.51 8.09
N ILE A 79 -4.81 -18.43 8.05
CA ILE A 79 -3.91 -18.10 9.14
C ILE A 79 -4.74 -17.58 10.32
N ILE A 80 -4.94 -18.44 11.31
CA ILE A 80 -5.70 -18.06 12.50
C ILE A 80 -4.81 -17.30 13.46
N ILE A 81 -5.12 -16.05 13.72
CA ILE A 81 -4.47 -15.23 14.74
C ILE A 81 -5.56 -14.70 15.69
N PRO A 82 -5.73 -15.33 16.86
CA PRO A 82 -6.69 -14.85 17.86
C PRO A 82 -6.27 -13.45 18.33
N ASP A 83 -7.27 -12.60 18.55
CA ASP A 83 -7.10 -11.27 19.14
C ASP A 83 -6.22 -10.29 18.34
N ILE A 84 -6.00 -10.49 17.04
CA ILE A 84 -5.45 -9.42 16.25
C ILE A 84 -6.40 -8.22 16.34
N LYS A 85 -5.95 -7.25 17.08
CA LYS A 85 -6.54 -5.91 17.13
C LYS A 85 -6.19 -5.17 15.84
N VAL A 86 -6.73 -5.63 14.71
CA VAL A 86 -6.73 -4.85 13.47
C VAL A 86 -7.70 -3.69 13.73
N GLY A 87 -7.22 -2.72 14.48
CA GLY A 87 -7.98 -1.51 14.76
C GLY A 87 -7.98 -0.60 13.55
N ALA A 88 -8.97 0.28 13.47
CA ALA A 88 -8.90 1.50 12.68
C ALA A 88 -7.73 2.33 13.25
N GLY A 89 -6.49 1.98 12.84
CA GLY A 89 -5.30 2.35 13.56
C GLY A 89 -4.95 3.81 13.41
N THR A 90 -4.57 4.38 14.48
CA THR A 90 -3.53 5.39 14.50
C THR A 90 -2.22 4.65 14.31
N GLY A 91 -1.48 4.92 13.25
CA GLY A 91 -0.40 4.09 12.71
C GLY A 91 0.73 3.59 13.64
N SER A 92 0.83 4.07 14.87
CA SER A 92 1.88 3.65 15.81
C SER A 92 1.63 2.30 16.49
N GLU A 93 0.37 1.87 16.60
CA GLU A 93 0.03 0.62 17.30
C GLU A 93 0.14 -0.62 16.40
N ASN A 94 0.26 -0.43 15.09
CA ASN A 94 0.17 -1.50 14.10
C ASN A 94 1.52 -1.94 13.51
N VAL A 95 2.61 -1.22 13.79
CA VAL A 95 3.95 -1.55 13.27
C VAL A 95 4.40 -2.93 13.73
N ASP A 96 3.98 -3.34 14.93
CA ASP A 96 4.36 -4.62 15.52
C ASP A 96 3.46 -5.79 15.07
N ILE A 97 2.43 -5.54 14.27
CA ILE A 97 1.47 -6.60 13.87
C ILE A 97 2.05 -7.52 12.80
N ILE A 98 2.81 -6.96 11.85
CA ILE A 98 3.34 -7.76 10.74
C ILE A 98 4.37 -8.81 11.21
N GLU A 99 5.18 -8.49 12.20
CA GLU A 99 6.20 -9.40 12.68
C GLU A 99 5.62 -10.67 13.31
N PRO A 100 4.59 -10.63 14.18
CA PRO A 100 3.89 -11.83 14.66
C PRO A 100 3.31 -12.70 13.54
N ILE A 101 2.80 -12.09 12.45
CA ILE A 101 2.32 -12.82 11.27
C ILE A 101 3.48 -13.58 10.62
N LEU A 102 4.60 -12.91 10.37
CA LEU A 102 5.77 -13.54 9.76
C LEU A 102 6.36 -14.66 10.63
N ILE A 103 6.38 -14.48 11.96
CA ILE A 103 6.80 -15.53 12.91
C ILE A 103 5.89 -16.76 12.78
N LYS A 104 4.58 -16.55 12.65
CA LYS A 104 3.65 -17.66 12.44
C LYS A 104 3.84 -18.37 11.10
N LEU A 105 4.34 -17.65 10.09
CA LEU A 105 4.72 -18.21 8.78
C LEU A 105 6.10 -18.91 8.82
N GLY A 106 6.79 -18.93 9.96
CA GLY A 106 8.06 -19.64 10.17
C GLY A 106 9.31 -18.77 10.05
N TYR A 107 9.17 -17.47 9.87
CA TYR A 107 10.28 -16.52 9.88
C TYR A 107 10.58 -16.03 11.30
N LYS A 108 11.80 -15.54 11.54
CA LYS A 108 12.19 -14.99 12.86
C LYS A 108 11.79 -13.54 13.07
N GLY A 109 11.26 -12.89 12.03
CA GLY A 109 10.83 -11.49 11.99
C GLY A 109 11.06 -10.86 10.63
N ASN A 110 10.89 -9.53 10.54
CA ASN A 110 10.94 -8.77 9.29
C ASN A 110 12.26 -8.93 8.53
N LEU A 111 13.40 -8.88 9.23
CA LEU A 111 14.71 -9.00 8.59
C LEU A 111 14.95 -10.40 8.02
N ASP A 112 14.63 -11.44 8.76
CA ASP A 112 14.78 -12.84 8.34
C ASP A 112 13.90 -13.12 7.09
N PHE A 113 12.67 -12.61 7.10
CA PHE A 113 11.79 -12.69 5.93
C PHE A 113 12.40 -12.00 4.71
N MET A 114 12.93 -10.79 4.86
CA MET A 114 13.53 -10.06 3.74
C MET A 114 14.83 -10.68 3.24
N GLU A 115 15.62 -11.29 4.12
CA GLU A 115 16.78 -12.09 3.71
C GLU A 115 16.34 -13.30 2.88
N TRP A 116 15.27 -13.97 3.31
CA TRP A 116 14.69 -15.06 2.55
C TRP A 116 14.15 -14.60 1.18
N VAL A 117 13.42 -13.49 1.12
CA VAL A 117 12.93 -12.91 -0.15
C VAL A 117 14.09 -12.64 -1.09
N ARG A 118 15.12 -11.93 -0.63
CA ARG A 118 16.31 -11.60 -1.45
C ARG A 118 17.06 -12.83 -1.95
N ALA A 119 17.05 -13.92 -1.18
CA ALA A 119 17.74 -15.16 -1.56
C ALA A 119 16.92 -16.03 -2.52
N ASN A 120 15.60 -15.93 -2.53
CA ASN A 120 14.72 -16.89 -3.20
C ASN A 120 13.81 -16.29 -4.27
N ILE A 121 13.57 -14.98 -4.24
CA ILE A 121 12.64 -14.29 -5.16
C ILE A 121 13.40 -13.28 -5.99
N ASP A 122 13.25 -13.35 -7.32
CA ASP A 122 13.79 -12.35 -8.25
C ASP A 122 12.86 -11.13 -8.27
N CYS A 123 13.07 -10.19 -7.35
CA CYS A 123 12.28 -8.97 -7.24
C CYS A 123 13.13 -7.77 -6.80
N ASP A 124 12.67 -6.57 -7.17
CA ASP A 124 13.28 -5.30 -6.77
C ASP A 124 12.67 -4.76 -5.47
N HIS A 125 11.38 -5.04 -5.25
CA HIS A 125 10.57 -4.54 -4.14
C HIS A 125 9.72 -5.64 -3.53
N CYS A 126 9.33 -5.46 -2.26
CA CYS A 126 8.45 -6.38 -1.55
C CYS A 126 7.38 -5.60 -0.78
N VAL A 127 6.14 -6.03 -0.92
CA VAL A 127 4.98 -5.53 -0.15
C VAL A 127 4.20 -6.72 0.38
N VAL A 128 3.76 -6.64 1.64
CA VAL A 128 2.92 -7.67 2.26
C VAL A 128 1.48 -7.17 2.35
N LEU A 129 0.54 -7.95 1.82
CA LEU A 129 -0.89 -7.71 1.95
C LEU A 129 -1.48 -8.66 2.99
N VAL A 130 -1.89 -8.14 4.13
CA VAL A 130 -2.63 -8.90 5.13
C VAL A 130 -4.12 -8.69 4.87
N VAL A 131 -4.81 -9.72 4.44
CA VAL A 131 -6.24 -9.69 4.14
C VAL A 131 -7.01 -10.21 5.34
N VAL A 132 -7.84 -9.35 5.93
CA VAL A 132 -8.59 -9.62 7.15
C VAL A 132 -10.08 -9.76 6.86
N ASN A 133 -10.68 -10.88 7.25
CA ASN A 133 -12.11 -11.13 7.04
C ASN A 133 -13.01 -10.35 8.01
N LYS A 134 -12.86 -9.03 8.00
CA LYS A 134 -13.66 -8.11 8.85
C LYS A 134 -14.15 -6.92 8.03
N ALA A 135 -15.16 -6.24 8.56
CA ALA A 135 -15.53 -4.90 8.13
C ALA A 135 -14.59 -3.87 8.79
N GLY A 136 -14.15 -2.89 8.03
CA GLY A 136 -13.27 -1.85 8.55
C GLY A 136 -12.76 -0.92 7.47
N ARG A 137 -11.76 -0.12 7.81
CA ARG A 137 -11.00 0.71 6.89
C ARG A 137 -9.66 0.05 6.65
N SER A 138 -9.34 -0.24 5.39
CA SER A 138 -8.00 -0.66 4.99
C SER A 138 -6.99 0.47 5.22
N TYR A 139 -5.74 0.11 5.42
CA TYR A 139 -4.65 1.06 5.62
C TYR A 139 -3.32 0.44 5.23
N ALA A 140 -2.36 1.28 4.88
CA ALA A 140 -0.99 0.87 4.65
C ALA A 140 -0.09 1.27 5.82
N LEU A 141 0.90 0.42 6.10
CA LEU A 141 2.06 0.74 6.90
C LEU A 141 3.20 1.00 5.92
N SER A 142 3.37 2.25 5.56
CA SER A 142 4.48 2.73 4.76
C SER A 142 5.36 3.63 5.59
N HIS A 143 6.65 3.59 5.34
CA HIS A 143 7.59 4.38 6.13
C HIS A 143 8.45 5.24 5.23
N CYS A 144 8.13 6.50 5.20
CA CYS A 144 8.88 7.52 4.45
C CYS A 144 9.73 8.41 5.34
N GLU A 145 9.91 8.09 6.62
CA GLU A 145 10.59 8.96 7.56
C GLU A 145 12.10 8.75 7.57
N LYS A 146 12.83 9.88 7.55
CA LYS A 146 14.28 9.93 7.66
C LYS A 146 14.81 9.43 9.01
N THR A 147 13.94 9.27 9.99
CA THR A 147 14.26 8.98 11.37
C THR A 147 14.01 7.55 11.79
N ALA A 148 13.54 6.69 10.89
CA ALA A 148 13.36 5.28 11.21
C ALA A 148 14.70 4.63 11.53
N PRO A 149 14.91 4.17 12.76
CA PRO A 149 16.19 3.61 13.16
C PRO A 149 16.43 2.19 12.64
N LYS A 150 15.44 1.58 11.97
CA LYS A 150 15.45 0.17 11.57
C LYS A 150 14.85 -0.01 10.18
N PHE A 151 15.22 -1.10 9.52
CA PHE A 151 14.58 -1.58 8.32
C PHE A 151 13.05 -1.70 8.51
N TYR A 152 12.30 -1.32 7.50
CA TYR A 152 10.85 -1.29 7.50
C TYR A 152 10.29 -2.19 6.40
N LEU A 153 9.32 -3.03 6.76
CA LEU A 153 8.59 -3.86 5.82
C LEU A 153 7.24 -3.19 5.52
N GLU A 154 7.10 -2.64 4.31
CA GLU A 154 5.86 -2.04 3.88
C GLU A 154 4.77 -3.10 3.74
N SER A 155 3.61 -2.79 4.29
CA SER A 155 2.50 -3.72 4.32
C SER A 155 1.15 -2.99 4.25
N CYS A 156 0.14 -3.69 3.75
CA CYS A 156 -1.25 -3.25 3.76
C CYS A 156 -2.09 -4.18 4.62
N PHE A 157 -2.98 -3.60 5.42
CA PHE A 157 -4.05 -4.31 6.10
C PHE A 157 -5.35 -4.07 5.37
N LEU A 158 -5.85 -5.11 4.71
CA LEU A 158 -6.96 -5.03 3.79
C LEU A 158 -8.21 -5.67 4.40
N HIS A 159 -9.19 -4.86 4.73
CA HIS A 159 -10.49 -5.35 5.18
C HIS A 159 -11.33 -5.82 3.98
N THR A 160 -11.98 -6.97 4.12
CA THR A 160 -12.80 -7.54 3.05
C THR A 160 -14.07 -6.75 2.77
N ARG A 161 -14.51 -5.95 3.74
CA ARG A 161 -15.69 -5.09 3.67
C ARG A 161 -15.36 -3.72 4.28
N TYR A 162 -15.95 -2.68 3.73
CA TYR A 162 -15.96 -1.35 4.36
C TYR A 162 -16.75 -1.36 5.67
N SER A 163 -16.57 -0.34 6.48
CA SER A 163 -17.35 -0.16 7.73
C SER A 163 -18.86 -0.11 7.49
N SER A 164 -19.31 0.22 6.28
CA SER A 164 -20.71 0.13 5.85
C SER A 164 -21.21 -1.31 5.65
N GLY A 165 -20.33 -2.32 5.68
CA GLY A 165 -20.62 -3.70 5.36
C GLY A 165 -20.53 -4.06 3.87
N GLN A 166 -20.39 -3.07 2.98
CA GLN A 166 -20.22 -3.32 1.55
C GLN A 166 -18.87 -3.99 1.28
N PRO A 167 -18.80 -4.92 0.29
CA PRO A 167 -17.53 -5.52 -0.13
C PRO A 167 -16.51 -4.45 -0.57
N ALA A 168 -15.27 -4.58 -0.11
CA ALA A 168 -14.19 -3.70 -0.55
C ALA A 168 -13.94 -3.83 -2.06
N TYR A 169 -13.58 -2.72 -2.71
CA TYR A 169 -13.32 -2.65 -4.15
C TYR A 169 -11.85 -2.95 -4.48
N PRO A 170 -11.52 -3.38 -5.70
CA PRO A 170 -10.14 -3.45 -6.17
C PRO A 170 -9.39 -2.11 -6.03
N ALA A 171 -10.12 -1.00 -6.20
CA ALA A 171 -9.57 0.34 -6.04
C ALA A 171 -8.96 0.59 -4.65
N SER A 172 -9.57 0.08 -3.56
CA SER A 172 -8.99 0.24 -2.23
C SER A 172 -7.68 -0.55 -2.07
N ILE A 173 -7.55 -1.68 -2.74
CA ILE A 173 -6.31 -2.47 -2.72
C ILE A 173 -5.18 -1.72 -3.43
N ALA A 174 -5.45 -1.20 -4.63
CA ALA A 174 -4.46 -0.43 -5.39
C ALA A 174 -4.08 0.88 -4.67
N HIS A 175 -5.03 1.54 -4.02
CA HIS A 175 -4.82 2.73 -3.18
C HIS A 175 -3.82 2.42 -2.05
N GLU A 176 -4.04 1.36 -1.28
CA GLU A 176 -3.13 1.00 -0.17
C GLU A 176 -1.75 0.57 -0.69
N ILE A 177 -1.68 -0.12 -1.82
CA ILE A 177 -0.39 -0.44 -2.45
C ILE A 177 0.36 0.84 -2.84
N CYS A 178 -0.33 1.86 -3.39
CA CYS A 178 0.31 3.14 -3.71
C CYS A 178 0.92 3.81 -2.47
N HIS A 179 0.29 3.71 -1.31
CA HIS A 179 0.87 4.21 -0.06
C HIS A 179 2.19 3.54 0.29
N CYS A 180 2.34 2.23 0.07
CA CYS A 180 3.60 1.53 0.31
C CYS A 180 4.76 2.11 -0.54
N PHE A 181 4.46 2.70 -1.69
CA PHE A 181 5.42 3.41 -2.54
C PHE A 181 5.46 4.92 -2.29
N GLY A 182 4.80 5.41 -1.25
CA GLY A 182 4.89 6.78 -0.75
C GLY A 182 3.85 7.76 -1.29
N ALA A 183 2.73 7.28 -1.85
CA ALA A 183 1.60 8.14 -2.20
C ALA A 183 1.00 8.82 -0.96
N TRP A 184 0.49 10.03 -1.14
CA TRP A 184 -0.27 10.75 -0.14
C TRP A 184 -1.76 10.55 -0.35
N ASP A 185 -2.54 10.56 0.75
CA ASP A 185 -3.98 10.78 0.65
C ASP A 185 -4.27 12.18 0.10
N LEU A 186 -5.18 12.27 -0.85
CA LEU A 186 -5.62 13.52 -1.44
C LEU A 186 -7.06 13.91 -1.02
N TYR A 187 -7.56 13.37 0.07
CA TYR A 187 -8.85 13.70 0.68
C TYR A 187 -8.66 14.05 2.15
N ASP A 188 -9.69 14.60 2.80
CA ASP A 188 -9.62 15.05 4.18
C ASP A 188 -9.42 13.87 5.15
N THR A 189 -8.29 13.86 5.84
CA THR A 189 -7.89 12.89 6.84
C THR A 189 -7.26 13.60 8.04
N TRP A 190 -6.85 12.86 9.04
CA TRP A 190 -6.09 13.42 10.17
C TRP A 190 -4.68 13.93 9.77
N GLN A 191 -4.13 13.49 8.63
CA GLN A 191 -2.83 13.92 8.11
C GLN A 191 -2.93 15.03 7.06
N THR A 192 -4.07 15.16 6.40
CA THR A 192 -4.34 16.08 5.31
C THR A 192 -5.35 17.15 5.74
N SER A 193 -5.83 17.95 4.82
CA SER A 193 -6.76 19.04 5.11
C SER A 193 -7.87 19.12 4.08
N GLN A 194 -8.97 19.77 4.44
CA GLN A 194 -10.05 20.10 3.50
C GLN A 194 -9.57 20.87 2.27
N GLU A 195 -8.49 21.67 2.41
CA GLU A 195 -7.90 22.38 1.27
C GLU A 195 -7.26 21.40 0.28
N ILE A 196 -6.58 20.35 0.75
CA ILE A 196 -6.04 19.31 -0.11
C ILE A 196 -7.17 18.59 -0.84
N ASP A 197 -8.22 18.20 -0.12
CA ASP A 197 -9.41 17.57 -0.72
C ASP A 197 -10.06 18.46 -1.79
N ARG A 198 -10.22 19.77 -1.49
CA ARG A 198 -10.75 20.74 -2.46
C ARG A 198 -9.86 20.87 -3.70
N LEU A 199 -8.54 20.95 -3.52
CA LEU A 199 -7.61 21.03 -4.65
C LEU A 199 -7.62 19.74 -5.48
N ALA A 200 -7.65 18.57 -4.83
CA ALA A 200 -7.75 17.29 -5.52
C ALA A 200 -9.07 17.15 -6.30
N SER A 201 -10.18 17.55 -5.70
CA SER A 201 -11.48 17.59 -6.39
C SER A 201 -11.45 18.45 -7.67
N LEU A 202 -10.69 19.55 -7.65
CA LEU A 202 -10.58 20.48 -8.77
C LEU A 202 -9.63 19.97 -9.86
N HIS A 203 -8.46 19.47 -9.47
CA HIS A 203 -7.38 19.14 -10.41
C HIS A 203 -7.31 17.65 -10.76
N TYR A 204 -7.66 16.77 -9.81
CA TYR A 204 -7.50 15.33 -9.91
C TYR A 204 -8.77 14.56 -9.45
N PRO A 205 -9.96 14.88 -10.00
CA PRO A 205 -11.25 14.33 -9.52
C PRO A 205 -11.34 12.81 -9.65
N ASN A 206 -10.52 12.20 -10.51
CA ASN A 206 -10.47 10.75 -10.71
C ASN A 206 -9.20 10.09 -10.12
N SER A 207 -8.45 10.81 -9.29
CA SER A 207 -7.30 10.22 -8.61
C SER A 207 -7.73 9.07 -7.69
N ILE A 208 -7.01 7.96 -7.77
CA ILE A 208 -7.20 6.83 -6.84
C ILE A 208 -6.87 7.23 -5.39
N MET A 209 -5.99 8.21 -5.19
CA MET A 209 -5.63 8.71 -3.87
C MET A 209 -6.63 9.73 -3.33
N HIS A 210 -7.59 10.21 -4.16
CA HIS A 210 -8.64 11.12 -3.77
C HIS A 210 -9.97 10.40 -3.51
N ARG A 211 -10.32 9.41 -4.32
CA ARG A 211 -11.61 8.70 -4.23
C ARG A 211 -11.47 7.22 -4.58
N LEU A 212 -12.45 6.45 -4.15
CA LEU A 212 -12.62 5.05 -4.56
C LEU A 212 -13.83 4.93 -5.48
N ASP A 213 -13.78 4.00 -6.43
CA ASP A 213 -14.88 3.64 -7.32
C ASP A 213 -14.98 2.10 -7.41
N ALA A 214 -16.19 1.59 -7.59
CA ALA A 214 -16.40 0.16 -7.78
C ALA A 214 -15.78 -0.35 -9.09
N ASP A 215 -15.75 0.49 -10.11
CA ASP A 215 -15.03 0.27 -11.36
C ASP A 215 -13.70 1.01 -11.30
N ILE A 216 -12.64 0.29 -10.99
CA ILE A 216 -11.28 0.85 -10.87
C ILE A 216 -10.80 1.56 -12.15
N ASN A 217 -11.33 1.18 -13.33
CA ASN A 217 -10.93 1.78 -14.60
C ASN A 217 -11.43 3.23 -14.79
N ARG A 218 -12.30 3.72 -13.89
CA ARG A 218 -12.68 5.13 -13.82
C ARG A 218 -11.68 5.99 -13.07
N LEU A 219 -10.72 5.36 -12.42
CA LEU A 219 -9.69 6.02 -11.63
C LEU A 219 -8.38 6.08 -12.39
N THR A 220 -7.49 6.96 -11.94
CA THR A 220 -6.16 7.13 -12.50
C THR A 220 -5.13 7.37 -11.40
N ILE A 221 -3.88 7.06 -11.67
CA ILE A 221 -2.76 7.66 -10.93
C ILE A 221 -2.58 9.06 -11.51
N ASP A 222 -2.80 10.08 -10.70
CA ASP A 222 -2.56 11.49 -11.05
C ASP A 222 -1.06 11.83 -11.03
N GLU A 223 -0.70 13.03 -11.47
CA GLU A 223 0.69 13.45 -11.61
C GLU A 223 1.42 13.60 -10.27
N VAL A 224 0.73 14.07 -9.21
CA VAL A 224 1.29 14.16 -7.86
C VAL A 224 1.59 12.77 -7.33
N THR A 225 0.62 11.88 -7.44
CA THR A 225 0.75 10.48 -7.05
C THR A 225 1.86 9.80 -7.85
N ALA A 226 1.89 9.99 -9.17
CA ALA A 226 2.93 9.41 -10.05
C ALA A 226 4.34 9.86 -9.66
N TRP A 227 4.51 11.14 -9.34
CA TRP A 227 5.78 11.65 -8.81
C TRP A 227 6.10 11.03 -7.45
N ARG A 228 5.13 10.97 -6.56
CA ARG A 228 5.32 10.40 -5.21
C ARG A 228 5.73 8.93 -5.23
N VAL A 229 5.11 8.12 -6.05
CA VAL A 229 5.43 6.69 -6.16
C VAL A 229 6.62 6.39 -7.09
N GLY A 230 7.21 7.41 -7.72
CA GLY A 230 8.40 7.29 -8.57
C GLY A 230 8.14 6.84 -10.00
N LEU A 231 6.91 6.93 -10.49
CA LEU A 231 6.58 6.71 -11.91
C LEU A 231 7.11 7.82 -12.82
N THR A 232 7.29 9.02 -12.27
CA THR A 232 7.95 10.16 -12.95
C THR A 232 8.91 10.85 -12.00
N GLU A 233 9.98 11.44 -12.56
CA GLU A 233 10.91 12.31 -11.82
C GLU A 233 10.48 13.80 -11.92
N THR A 234 9.45 14.10 -12.72
CA THR A 234 8.97 15.47 -12.89
C THR A 234 8.27 15.93 -11.62
N HIS A 235 8.78 16.99 -11.03
CA HIS A 235 8.18 17.71 -9.93
C HIS A 235 7.79 19.11 -10.38
N HIS A 236 6.62 19.57 -9.94
CA HIS A 236 6.17 20.93 -10.10
C HIS A 236 5.90 21.53 -8.71
N ASP A 237 6.26 22.78 -8.48
CA ASP A 237 6.08 23.46 -7.18
C ASP A 237 4.63 23.39 -6.68
N PHE A 238 3.68 23.30 -7.61
CA PHE A 238 2.27 23.12 -7.29
C PHE A 238 1.98 21.84 -6.51
N TYR A 239 2.78 20.77 -6.68
CA TYR A 239 2.59 19.49 -5.99
C TYR A 239 2.78 19.62 -4.47
N ASP A 240 3.58 20.58 -4.03
CA ASP A 240 3.84 20.83 -2.60
C ASP A 240 2.57 21.26 -1.84
N ASN A 241 1.55 21.76 -2.55
CA ASN A 241 0.26 22.09 -1.95
C ASN A 241 -0.50 20.84 -1.46
N PHE A 242 -0.15 19.65 -1.95
CA PHE A 242 -0.77 18.39 -1.55
C PHE A 242 0.00 17.68 -0.43
N ALA A 243 1.15 18.22 -0.01
CA ALA A 243 1.93 17.61 1.06
C ALA A 243 1.13 17.60 2.38
N PRO A 244 1.11 16.47 3.12
CA PRO A 244 0.53 16.41 4.46
C PRO A 244 1.19 17.41 5.41
N SER A 245 0.46 17.82 6.44
CA SER A 245 0.97 18.78 7.44
C SER A 245 2.22 18.29 8.17
N THR A 246 2.36 16.97 8.31
CA THR A 246 3.53 16.31 8.90
C THR A 246 4.80 16.42 8.05
N GLU A 247 4.67 16.76 6.78
CA GLU A 247 5.78 16.82 5.82
C GLU A 247 6.11 18.25 5.36
N ARG A 248 5.34 19.25 5.78
CA ARG A 248 5.53 20.68 5.43
C ARG A 248 6.60 21.38 6.27
N GLN A 249 7.40 20.67 7.09
CA GLN A 249 8.47 21.24 7.93
C GLN A 249 9.83 21.22 7.24
#